data_7d3809301b44d8d6069861adc9a9cc87
#
_entry.id   7d3809301b44d8d6069861adc9a9cc87
#
_cell.length_a   1.000
_cell.length_b   1.000
_cell.length_c   1.000
_cell.angle_alpha   90.00
_cell.angle_beta   90.00
_cell.angle_gamma   90.00
#
_symmetry.space_group_name_H-M   'P 1'
#
loop_
_entity.id
_entity.type
_entity.pdbx_description
1 polymer ?
#
loop_
_entity_poly.entity_id
_entity_poly.type
_entity_poly.pdbx_seq_one_letter_code
_entity_poly.pdbx_strand_id
1 'polypeptide(L)' 'MGMSSYILDLEDKYWDTVAKIVSESETLEEAEGSAKSLAKTEVPFLDVDTISNGVAFAWNEFWSNYQ' A
#
# COMPACT_ATOMS: atom_id res chain seq x y z
N MET A 1 -7.70 6.99 -23.22
CA MET A 1 -8.10 5.83 -22.54
C MET A 1 -7.00 5.10 -21.83
N GLY A 2 -5.96 4.74 -22.54
CA GLY A 2 -4.92 3.90 -22.00
C GLY A 2 -4.18 4.45 -20.80
N MET A 3 -3.99 5.76 -20.77
CA MET A 3 -3.19 6.34 -19.68
C MET A 3 -3.84 6.15 -18.32
N SER A 4 -5.13 6.39 -18.23
CA SER A 4 -5.84 6.21 -16.96
C SER A 4 -5.78 4.76 -16.50
N SER A 5 -6.01 3.84 -17.41
CA SER A 5 -5.98 2.43 -17.07
C SER A 5 -4.61 2.00 -16.59
N TYR A 6 -3.58 2.54 -17.24
CA TYR A 6 -2.21 2.18 -16.88
C TYR A 6 -1.89 2.60 -15.45
N ILE A 7 -2.28 3.81 -15.07
CA ILE A 7 -2.03 4.30 -13.72
C ILE A 7 -2.83 3.51 -12.70
N LEU A 8 -4.07 3.19 -13.02
CA LEU A 8 -4.89 2.39 -12.12
C LEU A 8 -4.31 1.00 -11.91
N ASP A 9 -3.75 0.42 -12.98
CA ASP A 9 -3.11 -0.88 -12.87
C ASP A 9 -1.92 -0.83 -11.93
N LEU A 10 -1.11 0.22 -12.03
CA LEU A 10 0.04 0.36 -11.14
C LEU A 10 -0.39 0.48 -9.70
N GLU A 11 -1.44 1.26 -9.45
CA GLU A 11 -1.95 1.43 -8.10
C GLU A 11 -2.52 0.13 -7.56
N ASP A 12 -3.27 -0.58 -8.37
CA ASP A 12 -3.85 -1.85 -7.95
C ASP A 12 -2.77 -2.84 -7.54
N LYS A 13 -1.73 -2.95 -8.36
CA LYS A 13 -0.64 -3.85 -8.04
C LYS A 13 0.08 -3.44 -6.77
N TYR A 14 0.26 -2.14 -6.62
CA TYR A 14 0.93 -1.62 -5.44
C TYR A 14 0.13 -1.96 -4.18
N TRP A 15 -1.18 -1.74 -4.21
CA TRP A 15 -2.01 -1.99 -3.04
C TRP A 15 -2.12 -3.48 -2.73
N ASP A 16 -2.05 -4.34 -3.74
CA ASP A 16 -1.97 -5.77 -3.51
C ASP A 16 -0.71 -6.12 -2.74
N THR A 17 0.40 -5.48 -3.13
CA THR A 17 1.67 -5.71 -2.45
C THR A 17 1.63 -5.17 -1.04
N VAL A 18 0.97 -4.02 -0.84
CA VAL A 18 0.83 -3.45 0.50
C VAL A 18 0.06 -4.41 1.41
N ALA A 19 -0.95 -5.08 0.88
CA ALA A 19 -1.69 -6.06 1.67
C ALA A 19 -0.77 -7.18 2.14
N LYS A 20 0.13 -7.63 1.28
CA LYS A 20 1.10 -8.64 1.66
C LYS A 20 2.06 -8.12 2.70
N ILE A 21 2.53 -6.89 2.52
CA ILE A 21 3.44 -6.26 3.47
C ILE A 21 2.79 -6.20 4.85
N VAL A 22 1.53 -5.80 4.89
CA VAL A 22 0.78 -5.70 6.14
C VAL A 22 0.70 -7.07 6.81
N SER A 23 0.43 -8.10 6.04
CA SER A 23 0.28 -9.45 6.61
C SER A 23 1.60 -9.99 7.16
N GLU A 24 2.72 -9.49 6.66
CA GLU A 24 4.04 -9.97 7.07
C GLU A 24 4.70 -9.07 8.09
N SER A 25 4.14 -7.91 8.35
CA SER A 25 4.73 -6.96 9.28
C SER A 25 4.17 -7.16 10.68
N GLU A 26 5.01 -6.92 11.67
CA GLU A 26 4.59 -7.07 13.05
C GLU A 26 3.96 -5.81 13.60
N THR A 27 4.33 -4.66 13.06
CA THR A 27 3.80 -3.38 13.50
C THR A 27 3.39 -2.53 12.32
N LEU A 28 2.51 -1.57 12.58
CA LEU A 28 2.07 -0.65 11.55
C LEU A 28 3.25 0.17 11.01
N GLU A 29 4.14 0.58 11.90
CA GLU A 29 5.32 1.35 11.50
C GLU A 29 6.17 0.59 10.51
N GLU A 30 6.34 -0.69 10.76
CA GLU A 30 7.13 -1.54 9.88
C GLU A 30 6.47 -1.63 8.51
N ALA A 31 5.16 -1.82 8.51
CA ALA A 31 4.42 -1.90 7.27
C ALA A 31 4.51 -0.59 6.49
N GLU A 32 4.38 0.54 7.19
CA GLU A 32 4.47 1.85 6.55
C GLU A 32 5.84 2.07 5.93
N GLY A 33 6.88 1.72 6.66
CA GLY A 33 8.24 1.89 6.17
C GLY A 33 8.49 1.12 4.89
N SER A 34 8.07 -0.14 4.88
CA SER A 34 8.22 -0.98 3.70
C SER A 34 7.40 -0.46 2.53
N ALA A 35 6.16 -0.05 2.82
CA ALA A 35 5.28 0.45 1.77
C ALA A 35 5.81 1.74 1.16
N LYS A 36 6.34 2.63 1.98
CA LYS A 36 6.89 3.89 1.49
C LYS A 36 8.13 3.65 0.61
N SER A 37 8.97 2.74 1.03
CA SER A 37 10.14 2.38 0.25
C SER A 37 9.76 1.84 -1.12
N LEU A 38 8.79 0.95 -1.13
CA LEU A 38 8.32 0.35 -2.36
C LEU A 38 7.65 1.38 -3.27
N ALA A 39 6.92 2.32 -2.67
CA ALA A 39 6.21 3.32 -3.43
C ALA A 39 7.13 4.19 -4.26
N LYS A 40 8.32 4.45 -3.77
CA LYS A 40 9.28 5.27 -4.51
C LYS A 40 9.61 4.67 -5.86
N THR A 41 9.57 3.36 -5.95
CA THR A 41 9.86 2.65 -7.19
C THR A 41 8.61 2.36 -8.01
N GLU A 42 7.54 1.94 -7.32
CA GLU A 42 6.35 1.46 -8.02
C GLU A 42 5.37 2.57 -8.35
N VAL A 43 5.12 3.45 -7.39
CA VAL A 43 4.15 4.52 -7.57
C VAL A 43 4.71 5.84 -7.03
N PRO A 44 5.77 6.35 -7.66
CA PRO A 44 6.42 7.57 -7.16
C PRO A 44 5.53 8.79 -7.22
N PHE A 45 4.39 8.70 -7.91
CA PHE A 45 3.46 9.82 -8.02
C PHE A 45 2.52 9.92 -6.82
N LEU A 46 2.53 8.96 -5.91
CA LEU A 46 1.68 9.02 -4.72
C LEU A 46 2.33 9.80 -3.59
N ASP A 47 1.49 10.56 -2.88
CA ASP A 47 1.94 11.31 -1.71
C ASP A 47 2.24 10.40 -0.54
N VAL A 48 3.12 10.88 0.34
CA VAL A 48 3.39 10.16 1.58
C VAL A 48 2.11 10.00 2.39
N ASP A 49 1.31 11.07 2.45
CA ASP A 49 0.04 11.01 3.20
C ASP A 49 -0.89 9.96 2.65
N THR A 50 -1.01 9.89 1.33
CA THR A 50 -1.86 8.89 0.68
C THR A 50 -1.39 7.49 1.02
N ILE A 51 -0.08 7.29 1.00
CA ILE A 51 0.50 5.99 1.31
C ILE A 51 0.23 5.62 2.76
N SER A 52 0.50 6.54 3.67
CA SER A 52 0.26 6.29 5.09
C SER A 52 -1.19 5.93 5.38
N ASN A 53 -2.11 6.71 4.81
CA ASN A 53 -3.53 6.46 5.01
C ASN A 53 -3.93 5.11 4.44
N GLY A 54 -3.42 4.78 3.26
CA GLY A 54 -3.74 3.50 2.64
C GLY A 54 -3.21 2.32 3.42
N VAL A 55 -1.98 2.45 3.93
CA VAL A 55 -1.38 1.38 4.73
C VAL A 55 -2.16 1.19 6.02
N ALA A 56 -2.53 2.29 6.67
CA ALA A 56 -3.31 2.20 7.91
C ALA A 56 -4.66 1.54 7.66
N PHE A 57 -5.29 1.89 6.55
CA PHE A 57 -6.56 1.28 6.18
C PHE A 57 -6.39 -0.22 5.96
N ALA A 58 -5.37 -0.60 5.20
CA ALA A 58 -5.11 -2.01 4.92
C ALA A 58 -4.79 -2.77 6.21
N TRP A 59 -4.06 -2.12 7.11
CA TRP A 59 -3.73 -2.73 8.41
C TRP A 59 -4.99 -3.03 9.19
N ASN A 60 -5.88 -2.04 9.28
CA ASN A 60 -7.13 -2.22 10.01
C ASN A 60 -8.00 -3.29 9.39
N GLU A 61 -8.08 -3.29 8.06
CA GLU A 61 -8.90 -4.28 7.36
C GLU A 61 -8.38 -5.68 7.60
N PHE A 62 -7.08 -5.85 7.47
CA PHE A 62 -6.48 -7.16 7.61
C PHE A 62 -6.67 -7.72 9.02
N TRP A 63 -6.31 -6.92 10.00
CA TRP A 63 -6.34 -7.40 11.39
C TRP A 63 -7.74 -7.47 11.97
N SER A 64 -8.65 -6.65 11.49
CA SER A 64 -10.04 -6.74 11.91
C SER A 64 -10.68 -8.03 11.43
N ASN A 65 -10.43 -8.37 10.19
CA ASN A 65 -11.00 -9.58 9.62
C ASN A 65 -10.36 -10.84 10.18
N TYR A 66 -9.17 -10.70 10.68
CA TYR A 66 -8.42 -11.85 11.17
C TYR A 66 -9.02 -12.41 12.45
N GLN A 67 -9.74 -11.58 13.17
CA GLN A 67 -10.38 -12.02 14.39
C GLN A 67 -11.69 -12.72 14.07
#